data_903e4bdd5d1a9e4e5f96877e2b986ee1
#
_entry.id   903e4bdd5d1a9e4e5f96877e2b986ee1
#
_cell.length_a   1.000
_cell.length_b   1.000
_cell.length_c   1.000
_cell.angle_alpha   90.00
_cell.angle_beta   90.00
_cell.angle_gamma   90.00
#
_symmetry.space_group_name_H-M   'P 1'
#
loop_
_entity.id
_entity.type
_entity.pdbx_description
1 polymer ?
#
loop_
_entity_poly.entity_id
_entity_poly.type
_entity_poly.pdbx_seq_one_letter_code
_entity_poly.pdbx_strand_id
1 'polypeptide(L)'
;MSEQQNHSDTFVIFTLAGTTYGVHSNLVQQMEMIEHITPVPNAPPAIEGVVFSRGRVIPAVNLRVRFGFERIPLDIQTRMVVTNLDGRTIGLIVDNAREFISIPEDVIQPPNEAISGLSGKYIEGIATPGDRIILILNLTEVINLTDIPVIEQQSEKEVRSENAAR
;
A
#
# COMPACT_ATOMS: atom_id res chain seq x y z
N MET A 1 -39.34 3.12 -8.77
CA MET A 1 -38.32 4.04 -8.21
C MET A 1 -36.98 3.31 -8.21
N SER A 2 -36.18 3.62 -9.17
CA SER A 2 -34.79 3.16 -9.12
C SER A 2 -34.11 3.91 -7.99
N GLU A 3 -33.90 3.24 -6.88
CA GLU A 3 -32.91 3.70 -5.94
C GLU A 3 -31.58 3.68 -6.67
N GLN A 4 -31.19 4.81 -7.18
CA GLN A 4 -29.81 5.00 -7.55
C GLN A 4 -29.03 4.93 -6.24
N GLN A 5 -28.64 3.72 -5.90
CA GLN A 5 -27.64 3.53 -4.88
C GLN A 5 -26.39 4.22 -5.41
N ASN A 6 -26.15 5.44 -4.97
CA ASN A 6 -24.87 6.08 -5.12
C ASN A 6 -23.87 5.22 -4.37
N HIS A 7 -23.22 4.29 -5.09
CA HIS A 7 -22.13 3.51 -4.54
C HIS A 7 -20.99 4.47 -4.26
N SER A 8 -20.74 4.67 -2.97
CA SER A 8 -19.54 5.34 -2.51
C SER A 8 -18.59 4.29 -1.99
N ASP A 9 -17.36 4.30 -2.47
CA ASP A 9 -16.28 3.51 -1.91
C ASP A 9 -15.49 4.34 -0.92
N THR A 10 -14.98 3.70 0.12
CA THR A 10 -14.10 4.32 1.09
C THR A 10 -12.66 4.04 0.75
N PHE A 11 -11.85 5.08 0.81
CA PHE A 11 -10.43 5.03 0.49
C PHE A 11 -9.58 5.52 1.66
N VAL A 12 -8.43 4.90 1.81
CA VAL A 12 -7.36 5.43 2.64
C VAL A 12 -6.54 6.38 1.79
N ILE A 13 -6.38 7.60 2.26
CA ILE A 13 -5.70 8.67 1.53
C ILE A 13 -4.32 8.91 2.12
N PHE A 14 -3.33 8.93 1.25
CA PHE A 14 -1.95 9.20 1.65
C PHE A 14 -1.24 10.08 0.62
N THR A 15 -0.10 10.60 1.00
CA THR A 15 0.70 11.45 0.14
C THR A 15 2.06 10.84 -0.13
N LEU A 16 2.55 11.05 -1.34
CA LEU A 16 3.91 10.74 -1.78
C LEU A 16 4.41 11.89 -2.64
N ALA A 17 5.54 12.46 -2.27
CA ALA A 17 6.18 13.52 -3.04
C ALA A 17 5.22 14.66 -3.42
N GLY A 18 4.34 15.02 -2.50
CA GLY A 18 3.37 16.11 -2.69
C GLY A 18 2.11 15.75 -3.46
N THR A 19 1.98 14.54 -3.98
CA THR A 19 0.80 14.07 -4.69
C THR A 19 -0.07 13.22 -3.77
N THR A 20 -1.38 13.35 -3.90
CA THR A 20 -2.36 12.62 -3.10
C THR A 20 -2.82 11.36 -3.83
N TYR A 21 -2.76 10.25 -3.13
CA TYR A 21 -3.17 8.94 -3.62
C TYR A 21 -4.23 8.34 -2.72
N GLY A 22 -4.97 7.40 -3.27
CA GLY A 22 -5.96 6.65 -2.51
C GLY A 22 -5.88 5.15 -2.84
N VAL A 23 -6.15 4.34 -1.83
CA VAL A 23 -6.30 2.89 -1.98
C VAL A 23 -7.62 2.47 -1.36
N HIS A 24 -8.26 1.47 -1.93
CA HIS A 24 -9.53 0.96 -1.39
C HIS A 24 -9.34 0.52 0.07
N SER A 25 -10.19 1.00 0.95
CA SER A 25 -10.07 0.74 2.39
C SER A 25 -10.24 -0.74 2.74
N ASN A 26 -10.97 -1.50 1.92
CA ASN A 26 -11.13 -2.94 2.14
C ASN A 26 -9.82 -3.72 1.99
N LEU A 27 -8.81 -3.14 1.37
CA LEU A 27 -7.48 -3.73 1.26
C LEU A 27 -6.56 -3.35 2.43
N VAL A 28 -6.95 -2.37 3.22
CA VAL A 28 -6.12 -1.83 4.31
C VAL A 28 -6.54 -2.43 5.63
N GLN A 29 -5.61 -3.04 6.33
CA GLN A 29 -5.83 -3.60 7.65
C GLN A 29 -5.60 -2.56 8.76
N GLN A 30 -4.55 -1.76 8.62
CA GLN A 30 -4.16 -0.76 9.61
C GLN A 30 -3.14 0.21 9.04
N MET A 31 -2.95 1.32 9.74
CA MET A 31 -1.87 2.28 9.48
C MET A 31 -1.03 2.38 10.74
N GLU A 32 0.28 2.32 10.60
CA GLU A 32 1.21 2.30 11.72
C GLU A 32 2.34 3.31 11.52
N MET A 33 2.86 3.82 12.62
CA MET A 33 4.16 4.47 12.62
C MET A 33 5.24 3.39 12.49
N ILE A 34 6.31 3.72 11.78
CA ILE A 34 7.43 2.80 11.61
C ILE A 34 8.49 3.12 12.67
N GLU A 35 8.77 2.15 13.52
CA GLU A 35 9.81 2.29 14.54
C GLU A 35 11.14 1.70 14.06
N HIS A 36 11.09 0.53 13.42
CA HIS A 36 12.28 -0.17 12.99
C HIS A 36 12.00 -1.05 11.77
N ILE A 37 12.89 -0.98 10.79
CA ILE A 37 12.86 -1.83 9.60
C ILE A 37 14.13 -2.68 9.61
N THR A 38 13.96 -3.99 9.50
CA THR A 38 15.09 -4.93 9.38
C THR A 38 15.37 -5.17 7.90
N PRO A 39 16.55 -4.76 7.39
CA PRO A 39 16.88 -4.99 5.99
C PRO A 39 16.97 -6.48 5.65
N VAL A 40 16.55 -6.81 4.44
CA VAL A 40 16.69 -8.18 3.89
C VAL A 40 17.77 -8.17 2.81
N PRO A 41 18.77 -9.05 2.90
CA PRO A 41 19.84 -9.11 1.90
C PRO A 41 19.28 -9.43 0.50
N ASN A 42 19.82 -8.75 -0.50
CA ASN A 42 19.47 -8.95 -1.91
C ASN A 42 17.98 -8.74 -2.26
N ALA A 43 17.27 -7.98 -1.44
CA ALA A 43 15.90 -7.61 -1.75
C ALA A 43 15.85 -6.63 -2.93
N PRO A 44 14.76 -6.64 -3.74
CA PRO A 44 14.56 -5.63 -4.77
C PRO A 44 14.60 -4.21 -4.18
N PRO A 45 15.00 -3.19 -4.97
CA PRO A 45 15.23 -1.84 -4.43
C PRO A 45 14.03 -1.22 -3.68
N ALA A 46 12.80 -1.52 -4.10
CA ALA A 46 11.62 -0.99 -3.44
C ALA A 46 11.32 -1.65 -2.09
N ILE A 47 11.91 -2.81 -1.80
CA ILE A 47 11.74 -3.49 -0.52
C ILE A 47 12.77 -2.96 0.46
N GLU A 48 12.31 -2.18 1.43
CA GLU A 48 13.20 -1.64 2.47
C GLU A 48 13.65 -2.72 3.45
N GLY A 49 12.85 -3.73 3.64
CA GLY A 49 13.10 -4.81 4.56
C GLY A 49 11.80 -5.35 5.12
N VAL A 50 11.83 -5.80 6.36
CA VAL A 50 10.66 -6.32 7.06
C VAL A 50 10.44 -5.57 8.36
N VAL A 51 9.17 -5.45 8.73
CA VAL A 51 8.75 -4.85 9.98
C VAL A 51 8.05 -5.93 10.82
N PHE A 52 8.40 -6.03 12.08
CA PHE A 52 7.69 -6.89 13.01
C PHE A 52 6.59 -6.09 13.68
N SER A 53 5.35 -6.49 13.48
CA SER A 53 4.19 -5.81 14.05
C SER A 53 3.12 -6.83 14.43
N ARG A 54 2.63 -6.73 15.66
CA ARG A 54 1.53 -7.54 16.19
C ARG A 54 1.75 -9.05 16.00
N GLY A 55 2.97 -9.51 16.23
CA GLY A 55 3.32 -10.93 16.08
C GLY A 55 3.54 -11.39 14.64
N ARG A 56 3.59 -10.47 13.68
CA ARG A 56 3.72 -10.78 12.25
C ARG A 56 4.93 -10.08 11.66
N VAL A 57 5.58 -10.74 10.74
CA VAL A 57 6.66 -10.16 9.93
C VAL A 57 6.05 -9.66 8.62
N ILE A 58 6.17 -8.36 8.38
CA ILE A 58 5.52 -7.70 7.25
C ILE A 58 6.60 -7.13 6.32
N PRO A 59 6.63 -7.54 5.04
CA PRO A 59 7.52 -6.90 4.07
C PRO A 59 7.08 -5.46 3.85
N ALA A 60 8.05 -4.55 3.87
CA ALA A 60 7.81 -3.11 3.75
C ALA A 60 8.26 -2.61 2.38
N VAL A 61 7.32 -2.19 1.57
CA VAL A 61 7.54 -1.64 0.23
C VAL A 61 7.61 -0.13 0.33
N ASN A 62 8.72 0.45 -0.09
CA ASN A 62 8.86 1.90 -0.19
C ASN A 62 8.21 2.38 -1.49
N LEU A 63 7.06 3.03 -1.39
CA LEU A 63 6.35 3.49 -2.58
C LEU A 63 7.07 4.62 -3.31
N ARG A 64 7.85 5.44 -2.63
CA ARG A 64 8.67 6.45 -3.32
C ARG A 64 9.61 5.78 -4.32
N VAL A 65 10.32 4.76 -3.87
CA VAL A 65 11.24 4.01 -4.73
C VAL A 65 10.49 3.30 -5.84
N ARG A 66 9.35 2.69 -5.49
CA ARG A 66 8.52 1.98 -6.47
C ARG A 66 8.04 2.88 -7.60
N PHE A 67 7.74 4.14 -7.30
CA PHE A 67 7.28 5.12 -8.28
C PHE A 67 8.41 5.94 -8.92
N GLY A 68 9.66 5.67 -8.59
CA GLY A 68 10.80 6.36 -9.16
C GLY A 68 11.13 7.69 -8.48
N PHE A 69 10.59 7.95 -7.31
CA PHE A 69 10.95 9.13 -6.51
C PHE A 69 12.18 8.85 -5.67
N GLU A 70 12.86 9.92 -5.24
CA GLU A 70 13.98 9.81 -4.33
C GLU A 70 13.54 9.29 -2.95
N ARG A 71 14.41 8.51 -2.32
CA ARG A 71 14.24 8.14 -0.93
C ARG A 71 14.40 9.37 -0.05
N ILE A 72 13.57 9.44 0.98
CA ILE A 72 13.74 10.41 2.05
C ILE A 72 13.89 9.66 3.37
N PRO A 73 14.55 10.25 4.37
CA PRO A 73 14.59 9.66 5.70
C PRO A 73 13.17 9.50 6.28
N LEU A 74 12.99 8.46 7.08
CA LEU A 74 11.77 8.29 7.83
C LEU A 74 11.65 9.43 8.85
N ASP A 75 10.46 9.99 8.97
CA ASP A 75 10.18 11.05 9.93
C ASP A 75 8.90 10.75 10.73
N ILE A 76 8.49 11.69 11.55
CA ILE A 76 7.32 11.52 12.41
C ILE A 76 6.01 11.39 11.61
N GLN A 77 5.99 11.85 10.38
CA GLN A 77 4.80 11.79 9.50
C GLN A 77 4.74 10.51 8.69
N THR A 78 5.87 9.84 8.51
CA THR A 78 5.95 8.58 7.74
C THR A 78 5.00 7.54 8.33
N ARG A 79 4.27 6.88 7.46
CA ARG A 79 3.34 5.82 7.87
C ARG A 79 3.57 4.57 7.05
N MET A 80 3.27 3.43 7.66
CA MET A 80 3.15 2.16 6.96
C MET A 80 1.67 1.82 6.87
N VAL A 81 1.17 1.77 5.64
CA VAL A 81 -0.19 1.31 5.37
C VAL A 81 -0.12 -0.20 5.19
N VAL A 82 -0.65 -0.94 6.13
CA VAL A 82 -0.63 -2.40 6.09
C VAL A 82 -1.81 -2.89 5.27
N THR A 83 -1.52 -3.60 4.21
CA THR A 83 -2.52 -4.09 3.26
C THR A 83 -2.56 -5.61 3.25
N ASN A 84 -3.72 -6.13 2.88
CA ASN A 84 -3.87 -7.54 2.52
C ASN A 84 -4.18 -7.62 1.03
N LEU A 85 -3.31 -8.26 0.29
CA LEU A 85 -3.44 -8.44 -1.14
C LEU A 85 -3.30 -9.93 -1.46
N ASP A 86 -4.38 -10.54 -1.92
CA ASP A 86 -4.45 -11.98 -2.23
C ASP A 86 -3.95 -12.87 -1.08
N GLY A 87 -4.36 -12.54 0.14
CA GLY A 87 -3.97 -13.27 1.34
C GLY A 87 -2.59 -12.94 1.89
N ARG A 88 -1.85 -12.04 1.24
CA ARG A 88 -0.52 -11.62 1.69
C ARG A 88 -0.60 -10.25 2.38
N THR A 89 0.02 -10.17 3.53
CA THR A 89 0.14 -8.91 4.27
C THR A 89 1.39 -8.17 3.82
N ILE A 90 1.20 -6.95 3.33
CA ILE A 90 2.27 -6.12 2.78
C ILE A 90 2.12 -4.71 3.34
N GLY A 91 3.21 -4.14 3.82
CA GLY A 91 3.25 -2.76 4.29
C GLY A 91 3.72 -1.82 3.20
N LEU A 92 3.02 -0.72 3.01
CA LEU A 92 3.39 0.35 2.09
C LEU A 92 3.92 1.52 2.89
N ILE A 93 5.16 1.90 2.65
CA ILE A 93 5.76 3.08 3.29
C ILE A 93 5.37 4.30 2.48
N VAL A 94 4.66 5.22 3.11
CA VAL A 94 4.18 6.46 2.50
C VAL A 94 4.63 7.66 3.31
N ASP A 95 4.68 8.84 2.68
CA ASP A 95 5.14 10.06 3.35
C ASP A 95 4.22 10.46 4.49
N ASN A 96 2.92 10.26 4.29
CA ASN A 96 1.90 10.65 5.25
C ASN A 96 0.59 9.94 4.90
N ALA A 97 -0.14 9.47 5.89
CA ALA A 97 -1.49 8.91 5.72
C ALA A 97 -2.37 9.46 6.83
N ARG A 98 -3.44 10.14 6.48
CA ARG A 98 -4.23 10.93 7.44
C ARG A 98 -5.71 10.60 7.49
N GLU A 99 -6.27 10.12 6.39
CA GLU A 99 -7.73 10.13 6.28
C GLU A 99 -8.28 8.87 5.64
N PHE A 100 -9.51 8.58 6.06
CA PHE A 100 -10.41 7.72 5.31
C PHE A 100 -11.48 8.61 4.74
N ILE A 101 -11.73 8.55 3.44
CA ILE A 101 -12.82 9.30 2.82
C ILE A 101 -13.68 8.39 1.95
N SER A 102 -14.98 8.68 1.96
CA SER A 102 -15.90 8.07 1.02
C SER A 102 -15.98 8.92 -0.24
N ILE A 103 -15.77 8.31 -1.39
CA ILE A 103 -15.80 8.99 -2.68
C ILE A 103 -16.90 8.36 -3.53
N PRO A 104 -17.89 9.16 -3.98
CA PRO A 104 -18.90 8.66 -4.88
C PRO A 104 -18.31 8.22 -6.22
N GLU A 105 -18.83 7.16 -6.80
CA GLU A 105 -18.37 6.65 -8.09
C GLU A 105 -18.44 7.67 -9.21
N ASP A 106 -19.41 8.56 -9.16
CA ASP A 106 -19.64 9.58 -10.21
C ASP A 106 -18.53 10.64 -10.28
N VAL A 107 -17.71 10.78 -9.23
CA VAL A 107 -16.54 11.68 -9.24
C VAL A 107 -15.22 10.94 -9.45
N ILE A 108 -15.27 9.65 -9.79
CA ILE A 108 -14.10 8.86 -10.14
C ILE A 108 -14.14 8.58 -11.64
N GLN A 109 -13.09 9.01 -12.34
CA GLN A 109 -12.94 8.80 -13.77
C GLN A 109 -11.83 7.80 -14.05
N PRO A 110 -11.93 7.03 -15.15
CA PRO A 110 -10.82 6.19 -15.56
C PRO A 110 -9.61 7.05 -15.93
N PRO A 111 -8.38 6.52 -15.83
CA PRO A 111 -7.19 7.26 -16.23
C PRO A 111 -7.27 7.61 -17.72
N ASN A 112 -6.92 8.85 -18.06
CA ASN A 112 -6.91 9.31 -19.44
C ASN A 112 -5.53 9.12 -20.07
N GLU A 113 -5.43 9.42 -21.37
CA GLU A 113 -4.19 9.26 -22.13
C GLU A 113 -3.01 10.06 -21.58
N ALA A 114 -3.26 11.17 -20.87
CA ALA A 114 -2.20 11.97 -20.27
C ALA A 114 -1.48 11.24 -19.13
N ILE A 115 -2.13 10.23 -18.55
CA ILE A 115 -1.58 9.45 -17.44
C ILE A 115 -1.19 8.04 -17.90
N SER A 116 -1.50 7.67 -19.14
CA SER A 116 -1.29 6.35 -19.71
C SER A 116 0.16 6.06 -20.12
N GLY A 117 1.14 6.65 -19.45
CA GLY A 117 2.55 6.30 -19.63
C GLY A 117 2.94 5.12 -18.74
N LEU A 118 4.19 5.13 -18.29
CA LEU A 118 4.72 4.10 -17.40
C LEU A 118 3.95 3.99 -16.08
N SER A 119 3.31 5.08 -15.65
CA SER A 119 2.51 5.12 -14.42
C SER A 119 1.06 4.69 -14.65
N GLY A 120 0.60 4.61 -15.90
CA GLY A 120 -0.81 4.39 -16.21
C GLY A 120 -1.36 3.07 -15.67
N LYS A 121 -0.52 2.04 -15.61
CA LYS A 121 -0.92 0.74 -15.06
C LYS A 121 -1.12 0.76 -13.55
N TYR A 122 -0.50 1.70 -12.84
CA TYR A 122 -0.61 1.80 -11.38
C TYR A 122 -1.85 2.54 -10.92
N ILE A 123 -2.48 3.29 -11.82
CA ILE A 123 -3.61 4.15 -11.51
C ILE A 123 -4.87 3.56 -12.13
N GLU A 124 -5.82 3.18 -11.32
CA GLU A 124 -7.10 2.65 -11.80
C GLU A 124 -8.17 3.72 -11.97
N GLY A 125 -7.99 4.90 -11.38
CA GLY A 125 -8.94 5.98 -11.48
C GLY A 125 -8.39 7.29 -10.95
N ILE A 126 -9.06 8.37 -11.32
CA ILE A 126 -8.77 9.71 -10.83
C ILE A 126 -10.04 10.22 -10.17
N ALA A 127 -9.96 10.46 -8.86
CA ALA A 127 -11.07 11.01 -8.10
C ALA A 127 -10.88 12.51 -7.93
N THR A 128 -11.97 13.25 -8.10
CA THR A 128 -11.99 14.70 -7.97
C THR A 128 -13.05 15.16 -6.97
N PRO A 129 -12.97 14.72 -5.69
CA PRO A 129 -13.91 15.20 -4.69
C PRO A 129 -13.61 16.66 -4.35
N GLY A 130 -14.59 17.55 -4.55
CA GLY A 130 -14.37 18.99 -4.43
C GLY A 130 -13.32 19.45 -5.44
N ASP A 131 -12.33 20.20 -4.99
CA ASP A 131 -11.24 20.71 -5.82
C ASP A 131 -9.95 19.88 -5.69
N ARG A 132 -10.04 18.68 -5.11
CA ARG A 132 -8.89 17.80 -4.90
C ARG A 132 -8.74 16.84 -6.07
N ILE A 133 -7.50 16.48 -6.36
CA ILE A 133 -7.19 15.38 -7.28
C ILE A 133 -6.57 14.27 -6.46
N ILE A 134 -7.19 13.10 -6.51
CA ILE A 134 -6.72 11.90 -5.81
C ILE A 134 -6.52 10.81 -6.85
N LEU A 135 -5.31 10.28 -6.94
CA LEU A 135 -5.00 9.18 -7.85
C LEU A 135 -5.27 7.86 -7.14
N ILE A 136 -6.27 7.13 -7.63
CA ILE A 136 -6.64 5.83 -7.04
C ILE A 136 -5.71 4.76 -7.60
N LEU A 137 -5.04 4.07 -6.70
CA LEU A 137 -4.03 3.08 -7.07
C LEU A 137 -4.64 1.69 -7.25
N ASN A 138 -4.17 1.00 -8.28
CA ASN A 138 -4.35 -0.43 -8.44
C ASN A 138 -3.21 -1.14 -7.70
N LEU A 139 -3.46 -1.61 -6.47
CA LEU A 139 -2.42 -2.21 -5.66
C LEU A 139 -1.84 -3.48 -6.27
N THR A 140 -2.62 -4.25 -6.99
CA THR A 140 -2.14 -5.45 -7.67
C THR A 140 -1.02 -5.13 -8.66
N GLU A 141 -1.16 -4.02 -9.37
CA GLU A 141 -0.15 -3.55 -10.32
C GLU A 141 1.01 -2.83 -9.64
N VAL A 142 0.72 -2.05 -8.60
CA VAL A 142 1.75 -1.34 -7.81
C VAL A 142 2.66 -2.33 -7.11
N ILE A 143 2.05 -3.34 -6.49
CA ILE A 143 2.76 -4.39 -5.79
C ILE A 143 2.85 -5.59 -6.72
N ASN A 144 3.97 -5.73 -7.40
CA ASN A 144 4.22 -6.94 -8.14
C ASN A 144 4.56 -8.05 -7.14
N LEU A 145 3.60 -8.94 -6.89
CA LEU A 145 3.74 -10.01 -5.91
C LEU A 145 4.89 -10.97 -6.23
N THR A 146 5.32 -11.05 -7.49
CA THR A 146 6.46 -11.87 -7.88
C THR A 146 7.79 -11.30 -7.39
N ASP A 147 7.87 -9.98 -7.19
CA ASP A 147 9.07 -9.29 -6.71
C ASP A 147 9.16 -9.26 -5.18
N ILE A 148 8.07 -9.60 -4.49
CA ILE A 148 8.03 -9.55 -3.03
C ILE A 148 8.35 -10.94 -2.48
N PRO A 149 9.36 -11.06 -1.59
CA PRO A 149 9.68 -12.32 -0.97
C PRO A 149 8.45 -12.92 -0.27
N VAL A 150 8.18 -14.20 -0.52
CA VAL A 150 7.16 -14.90 0.23
C VAL A 150 7.72 -15.16 1.61
N ILE A 151 7.26 -14.37 2.58
CA ILE A 151 7.48 -14.67 3.96
C ILE A 151 6.35 -15.58 4.38
N GLU A 152 6.63 -16.88 4.38
CA GLU A 152 5.71 -17.82 4.99
C GLU A 152 5.65 -17.47 6.48
N GLN A 153 4.47 -17.09 6.93
CA GLN A 153 4.19 -17.04 8.36
C GLN A 153 4.23 -18.49 8.82
N GLN A 154 5.39 -18.97 9.25
CA GLN A 154 5.48 -20.29 9.85
C GLN A 154 4.55 -20.32 11.04
N SER A 155 3.61 -21.26 11.02
CA SER A 155 2.78 -21.49 12.20
C SER A 155 3.70 -21.81 13.37
N GLU A 156 3.34 -21.39 14.59
CA GLU A 156 4.10 -21.70 15.80
C GLU A 156 4.45 -23.20 15.91
N LYS A 157 3.63 -24.06 15.30
CA LYS A 157 3.86 -25.50 15.24
C LYS A 157 5.10 -25.91 14.43
N GLU A 158 5.38 -25.23 13.33
CA GLU A 158 6.55 -25.55 12.49
C GLU A 158 7.85 -25.07 13.14
N VAL A 159 7.84 -23.91 13.77
CA VAL A 159 8.99 -23.41 14.52
C VAL A 159 9.32 -24.31 15.70
N ARG A 160 8.31 -24.84 16.41
CA ARG A 160 8.52 -25.78 17.51
C ARG A 160 9.04 -27.13 17.05
N SER A 161 8.62 -27.62 15.88
CA SER A 161 9.11 -28.90 15.36
C SER A 161 10.56 -28.81 14.88
N GLU A 162 10.98 -27.71 14.30
CA GLU A 162 12.39 -27.47 13.94
C GLU A 162 13.28 -27.35 15.17
N ASN A 163 12.84 -26.71 16.22
CA ASN A 163 13.60 -26.59 17.46
C ASN A 163 13.64 -27.92 18.25
N ALA A 164 12.65 -28.79 18.10
CA ALA A 164 12.62 -30.10 18.74
C ALA A 164 13.45 -31.17 18.01
N ALA A 165 13.81 -30.93 16.75
CA ALA A 165 14.62 -31.85 15.95
C ALA A 165 16.14 -31.62 16.10
N ARG A 166 16.57 -30.75 16.98
CA ARG A 166 17.98 -30.51 17.30
C ARG A 166 18.40 -31.13 18.61
#